data_3cbfa7d81cccd59f043668025f8a85b5
#
_entry.id   3cbfa7d81cccd59f043668025f8a85b5
#
_cell.length_a   1.000
_cell.length_b   1.000
_cell.length_c   1.000
_cell.angle_alpha   90.00
_cell.angle_beta   90.00
_cell.angle_gamma   90.00
#
_symmetry.space_group_name_H-M   'P 1'
#
loop_
_entity.id
_entity.type
_entity.pdbx_description
1 polymer ?
#
loop_
_entity_poly.entity_id
_entity_poly.type
_entity_poly.pdbx_seq_one_letter_code
_entity_poly.pdbx_strand_id
1 'polypeptide(L)'
;MIDKNRLQAKCSTWNIPLTGAQLDLLDRYAELLVSYNEKVNLTAITSPEGIEDRHFADSLLFAAQPEVSGRLVDVGTGAGFPGIVAKIYKPDLELTLMEPTGKRVDFLRYACAELGLTGVEFAKERAEEAARKIWREQFDVASARAVAALPVLCEYCLPLVKVGGRFIAMKGPEADAEAKAAANALKKLGGQYEETRAFTLPDGSARGLVFCKKISQTATVYPRNGGKIAKKPL
;
A
#
# COMPACT_ATOMS: atom_id res chain seq x y z
N MET A 1 3.21 20.81 -10.61
CA MET A 1 4.52 20.17 -10.50
C MET A 1 4.66 18.97 -11.45
N ILE A 2 3.74 18.01 -11.41
CA ILE A 2 3.67 16.91 -12.40
C ILE A 2 3.07 17.38 -13.73
N ASP A 3 3.31 16.63 -14.81
CA ASP A 3 2.57 16.80 -16.07
C ASP A 3 1.29 15.95 -16.04
N LYS A 4 0.14 16.60 -15.78
CA LYS A 4 -1.17 15.97 -15.65
C LYS A 4 -1.58 15.23 -16.93
N ASN A 5 -1.29 15.78 -18.11
CA ASN A 5 -1.63 15.16 -19.39
C ASN A 5 -0.79 13.89 -19.60
N ARG A 6 0.49 13.93 -19.26
CA ARG A 6 1.38 12.77 -19.35
C ARG A 6 0.96 11.67 -18.37
N LEU A 7 0.64 12.02 -17.11
CA LEU A 7 0.13 11.03 -16.14
C LEU A 7 -1.17 10.39 -16.63
N GLN A 8 -2.11 11.19 -17.13
CA GLN A 8 -3.36 10.68 -17.66
C GLN A 8 -3.14 9.76 -18.87
N ALA A 9 -2.28 10.14 -19.80
CA ALA A 9 -1.96 9.31 -20.96
C ALA A 9 -1.37 7.95 -20.52
N LYS A 10 -0.46 7.94 -19.54
CA LYS A 10 0.11 6.72 -18.96
C LYS A 10 -0.98 5.83 -18.34
N CYS A 11 -1.84 6.38 -17.50
CA CYS A 11 -2.92 5.63 -16.85
C CYS A 11 -3.97 5.11 -17.85
N SER A 12 -4.21 5.81 -18.94
CA SER A 12 -5.14 5.40 -19.99
C SER A 12 -4.71 4.10 -20.68
N THR A 13 -3.41 3.78 -20.72
CA THR A 13 -2.92 2.50 -21.27
C THR A 13 -3.40 1.28 -20.48
N TRP A 14 -3.78 1.46 -19.22
CA TRP A 14 -4.35 0.43 -18.33
C TRP A 14 -5.86 0.59 -18.12
N ASN A 15 -6.52 1.46 -18.89
CA ASN A 15 -7.94 1.82 -18.72
C ASN A 15 -8.25 2.38 -17.31
N ILE A 16 -7.32 3.16 -16.74
CA ILE A 16 -7.51 3.84 -15.47
C ILE A 16 -7.85 5.32 -15.77
N PRO A 17 -9.14 5.70 -15.77
CA PRO A 17 -9.53 7.09 -16.00
C PRO A 17 -9.23 7.93 -14.76
N LEU A 18 -8.75 9.17 -14.98
CA LEU A 18 -8.56 10.16 -13.94
C LEU A 18 -9.40 11.40 -14.26
N THR A 19 -10.11 11.90 -13.27
CA THR A 19 -10.81 13.19 -13.37
C THR A 19 -9.84 14.36 -13.21
N GLY A 20 -10.22 15.55 -13.68
CA GLY A 20 -9.44 16.77 -13.48
C GLY A 20 -9.16 17.05 -11.99
N ALA A 21 -10.15 16.85 -11.12
CA ALA A 21 -10.00 17.01 -9.68
C ALA A 21 -8.98 16.02 -9.06
N GLN A 22 -8.98 14.77 -9.51
CA GLN A 22 -7.98 13.80 -9.06
C GLN A 22 -6.56 14.17 -9.52
N LEU A 23 -6.41 14.67 -10.75
CA LEU A 23 -5.13 15.15 -11.27
C LEU A 23 -4.64 16.39 -10.50
N ASP A 24 -5.54 17.30 -10.11
CA ASP A 24 -5.23 18.46 -9.29
C ASP A 24 -4.75 18.06 -7.90
N LEU A 25 -5.42 17.10 -7.27
CA LEU A 25 -5.01 16.56 -5.97
C LEU A 25 -3.65 15.83 -6.04
N LEU A 26 -3.40 15.04 -7.07
CA LEU A 26 -2.12 14.37 -7.28
C LEU A 26 -0.99 15.38 -7.50
N ASP A 27 -1.22 16.44 -8.28
CA ASP A 27 -0.24 17.51 -8.48
C ASP A 27 0.08 18.22 -7.17
N ARG A 28 -0.96 18.59 -6.39
CA ARG A 28 -0.79 19.18 -5.07
C ARG A 28 -0.04 18.24 -4.13
N TYR A 29 -0.35 16.94 -4.15
CA TYR A 29 0.37 15.95 -3.34
C TYR A 29 1.85 15.85 -3.69
N ALA A 30 2.21 15.93 -4.97
CA ALA A 30 3.61 15.97 -5.41
C ALA A 30 4.35 17.20 -4.87
N GLU A 31 3.71 18.38 -4.89
CA GLU A 31 4.28 19.60 -4.30
C GLU A 31 4.56 19.46 -2.80
N LEU A 32 3.55 18.96 -2.05
CA LEU A 32 3.68 18.72 -0.61
C LEU A 32 4.79 17.71 -0.30
N LEU A 33 4.87 16.63 -1.07
CA LEU A 33 5.89 15.59 -0.92
C LEU A 33 7.30 16.16 -1.09
N VAL A 34 7.56 16.90 -2.18
CA VAL A 34 8.88 17.43 -2.47
C VAL A 34 9.28 18.50 -1.46
N SER A 35 8.38 19.43 -1.15
CA SER A 35 8.61 20.50 -0.18
C SER A 35 8.91 19.94 1.23
N TYR A 36 8.16 18.92 1.67
CA TYR A 36 8.36 18.33 3.00
C TYR A 36 9.61 17.43 3.03
N ASN A 37 9.97 16.83 1.88
CA ASN A 37 11.14 15.95 1.76
C ASN A 37 12.47 16.69 2.03
N GLU A 38 12.50 18.01 1.86
CA GLU A 38 13.66 18.85 2.23
C GLU A 38 13.97 18.80 3.74
N LYS A 39 12.96 18.54 4.58
CA LYS A 39 13.06 18.51 6.04
C LYS A 39 13.12 17.09 6.61
N VAL A 40 12.46 16.14 5.93
CA VAL A 40 12.32 14.76 6.39
C VAL A 40 12.51 13.85 5.18
N ASN A 41 13.49 12.96 5.22
CA ASN A 41 13.74 11.98 4.16
C ASN A 41 12.53 11.02 4.00
N LEU A 42 11.58 11.41 3.16
CA LEU A 42 10.37 10.64 2.87
C LEU A 42 10.59 9.67 1.71
N THR A 43 11.28 10.15 0.66
CA THR A 43 11.55 9.41 -0.57
C THR A 43 12.84 9.89 -1.24
N ALA A 44 13.52 8.99 -1.95
CA ALA A 44 14.62 9.34 -2.85
C ALA A 44 14.13 9.82 -4.23
N ILE A 45 12.84 9.66 -4.54
CA ILE A 45 12.25 10.00 -5.85
C ILE A 45 11.57 11.37 -5.72
N THR A 46 12.20 12.39 -6.29
CA THR A 46 11.73 13.78 -6.21
C THR A 46 11.52 14.44 -7.58
N SER A 47 11.99 13.82 -8.66
CA SER A 47 11.74 14.32 -10.01
C SER A 47 10.26 14.16 -10.38
N PRO A 48 9.66 15.12 -11.12
CA PRO A 48 8.25 15.04 -11.54
C PRO A 48 7.92 13.73 -12.24
N GLU A 49 8.73 13.31 -13.22
CA GLU A 49 8.51 12.08 -13.97
C GLU A 49 8.66 10.82 -13.08
N GLY A 50 9.65 10.81 -12.18
CA GLY A 50 9.80 9.71 -11.22
C GLY A 50 8.61 9.59 -10.27
N ILE A 51 8.03 10.71 -9.83
CA ILE A 51 6.82 10.72 -9.00
C ILE A 51 5.62 10.20 -9.79
N GLU A 52 5.46 10.64 -11.04
CA GLU A 52 4.41 10.15 -11.93
C GLU A 52 4.47 8.62 -12.11
N ASP A 53 5.65 8.09 -12.43
CA ASP A 53 5.82 6.69 -12.79
C ASP A 53 5.86 5.75 -11.58
N ARG A 54 6.75 6.04 -10.64
CA ARG A 54 7.07 5.12 -9.53
C ARG A 54 6.25 5.34 -8.28
N HIS A 55 5.57 6.48 -8.18
CA HIS A 55 4.68 6.74 -7.06
C HIS A 55 3.21 6.71 -7.52
N PHE A 56 2.81 7.57 -8.44
CA PHE A 56 1.40 7.71 -8.79
C PHE A 56 0.89 6.59 -9.68
N ALA A 57 1.52 6.34 -10.84
CA ALA A 57 1.08 5.29 -11.75
C ALA A 57 1.13 3.90 -11.09
N ASP A 58 2.21 3.59 -10.35
CA ASP A 58 2.37 2.36 -9.57
C ASP A 58 1.23 2.21 -8.52
N SER A 59 0.92 3.28 -7.78
CA SER A 59 -0.17 3.26 -6.79
C SER A 59 -1.56 3.21 -7.42
N LEU A 60 -1.76 3.83 -8.57
CA LEU A 60 -3.03 3.80 -9.31
C LEU A 60 -3.33 2.42 -9.88
N LEU A 61 -2.31 1.66 -10.29
CA LEU A 61 -2.49 0.24 -10.67
C LEU A 61 -3.10 -0.58 -9.53
N PHE A 62 -2.65 -0.36 -8.29
CA PHE A 62 -3.25 -0.97 -7.11
C PHE A 62 -4.66 -0.41 -6.85
N ALA A 63 -4.81 0.91 -6.82
CA ALA A 63 -6.06 1.58 -6.47
C ALA A 63 -7.22 1.23 -7.41
N ALA A 64 -6.93 1.02 -8.69
CA ALA A 64 -7.93 0.70 -9.72
C ALA A 64 -8.46 -0.74 -9.62
N GLN A 65 -7.82 -1.61 -8.82
CA GLN A 65 -8.32 -2.99 -8.68
C GLN A 65 -9.72 -2.99 -8.04
N PRO A 66 -10.69 -3.77 -8.57
CA PRO A 66 -12.04 -3.82 -8.04
C PRO A 66 -12.10 -4.32 -6.58
N GLU A 67 -11.13 -5.13 -6.17
CA GLU A 67 -11.00 -5.66 -4.81
C GLU A 67 -10.61 -4.58 -3.78
N VAL A 68 -10.03 -3.46 -4.21
CA VAL A 68 -9.67 -2.35 -3.34
C VAL A 68 -10.91 -1.53 -3.03
N SER A 69 -11.59 -1.87 -1.94
CA SER A 69 -12.84 -1.24 -1.49
C SER A 69 -13.02 -1.41 0.03
N GLY A 70 -13.94 -0.64 0.62
CA GLY A 70 -14.24 -0.68 2.04
C GLY A 70 -13.11 -0.14 2.92
N ARG A 71 -12.77 -0.85 3.99
CA ARG A 71 -11.72 -0.46 4.93
C ARG A 71 -10.35 -0.96 4.44
N LEU A 72 -9.49 -0.03 4.06
CA LEU A 72 -8.12 -0.28 3.59
C LEU A 72 -7.11 0.08 4.67
N VAL A 73 -6.17 -0.82 4.99
CA VAL A 73 -4.95 -0.47 5.71
C VAL A 73 -3.73 -0.53 4.79
N ASP A 74 -2.96 0.55 4.75
CA ASP A 74 -1.68 0.61 4.04
C ASP A 74 -0.53 0.45 5.03
N VAL A 75 0.12 -0.72 5.00
CA VAL A 75 1.11 -1.14 5.99
C VAL A 75 2.51 -0.70 5.57
N GLY A 76 3.15 0.07 6.45
CA GLY A 76 4.46 0.66 6.15
C GLY A 76 4.35 1.70 5.04
N THR A 77 3.31 2.49 5.09
CA THR A 77 2.92 3.42 4.02
C THR A 77 4.00 4.46 3.65
N GLY A 78 4.94 4.71 4.53
CA GLY A 78 6.04 5.66 4.31
C GLY A 78 5.53 7.09 4.07
N ALA A 79 5.70 7.56 2.86
CA ALA A 79 5.18 8.86 2.42
C ALA A 79 3.71 8.81 1.94
N GLY A 80 2.97 7.73 2.21
CA GLY A 80 1.55 7.62 1.86
C GLY A 80 1.26 6.82 0.58
N PHE A 81 2.17 5.93 0.18
CA PHE A 81 2.03 5.13 -1.04
C PHE A 81 1.87 3.63 -0.74
N PRO A 82 0.82 2.99 -1.26
CA PRO A 82 -0.17 3.50 -2.21
C PRO A 82 -1.37 4.22 -1.57
N GLY A 83 -1.49 4.27 -0.23
CA GLY A 83 -2.69 4.61 0.51
C GLY A 83 -3.33 5.95 0.12
N ILE A 84 -2.58 7.06 0.14
CA ILE A 84 -3.11 8.41 -0.19
C ILE A 84 -3.58 8.46 -1.65
N VAL A 85 -2.82 7.87 -2.58
CA VAL A 85 -3.22 7.82 -4.00
C VAL A 85 -4.50 7.00 -4.18
N ALA A 86 -4.63 5.89 -3.46
CA ALA A 86 -5.85 5.09 -3.47
C ALA A 86 -7.06 5.87 -2.95
N LYS A 87 -6.88 6.67 -1.90
CA LYS A 87 -7.93 7.54 -1.33
C LYS A 87 -8.32 8.67 -2.30
N ILE A 88 -7.36 9.28 -3.00
CA ILE A 88 -7.64 10.27 -4.05
C ILE A 88 -8.44 9.62 -5.19
N TYR A 89 -8.07 8.41 -5.61
CA TYR A 89 -8.75 7.71 -6.70
C TYR A 89 -10.13 7.18 -6.33
N LYS A 90 -10.27 6.67 -5.09
CA LYS A 90 -11.53 6.13 -4.52
C LYS A 90 -11.87 6.86 -3.23
N PRO A 91 -12.56 8.00 -3.28
CA PRO A 91 -12.86 8.83 -2.10
C PRO A 91 -13.66 8.14 -1.00
N ASP A 92 -14.42 7.10 -1.34
CA ASP A 92 -15.27 6.35 -0.40
C ASP A 92 -14.48 5.33 0.46
N LEU A 93 -13.18 5.11 0.20
CA LEU A 93 -12.35 4.23 1.03
C LEU A 93 -12.25 4.77 2.47
N GLU A 94 -12.43 3.89 3.45
CA GLU A 94 -12.00 4.13 4.83
C GLU A 94 -10.52 3.73 4.93
N LEU A 95 -9.63 4.72 4.96
CA LEU A 95 -8.20 4.49 4.89
C LEU A 95 -7.53 4.56 6.26
N THR A 96 -6.73 3.54 6.60
CA THR A 96 -5.78 3.59 7.72
C THR A 96 -4.36 3.57 7.19
N LEU A 97 -3.60 4.64 7.47
CA LEU A 97 -2.18 4.74 7.14
C LEU A 97 -1.36 4.26 8.34
N MET A 98 -0.72 3.10 8.22
CA MET A 98 0.07 2.49 9.30
C MET A 98 1.56 2.70 9.06
N GLU A 99 2.20 3.49 9.93
CA GLU A 99 3.62 3.87 9.82
C GLU A 99 4.22 4.07 11.23
N PRO A 100 5.27 3.35 11.63
CA PRO A 100 5.82 3.48 12.98
C PRO A 100 6.64 4.77 13.20
N THR A 101 7.10 5.43 12.15
CA THR A 101 8.00 6.59 12.23
C THR A 101 7.23 7.89 12.42
N GLY A 102 7.37 8.53 13.61
CA GLY A 102 6.62 9.74 13.96
C GLY A 102 6.68 10.84 12.92
N LYS A 103 7.89 11.22 12.46
CA LYS A 103 8.07 12.26 11.43
C LYS A 103 7.33 11.98 10.12
N ARG A 104 7.19 10.71 9.73
CA ARG A 104 6.40 10.31 8.55
C ARG A 104 4.90 10.42 8.83
N VAL A 105 4.45 10.01 10.02
CA VAL A 105 3.05 10.19 10.44
C VAL A 105 2.66 11.67 10.47
N ASP A 106 3.56 12.54 10.92
CA ASP A 106 3.33 14.00 10.92
C ASP A 106 3.15 14.52 9.49
N PHE A 107 3.98 14.05 8.54
CA PHE A 107 3.79 14.34 7.12
C PHE A 107 2.46 13.83 6.58
N LEU A 108 2.09 12.58 6.89
CA LEU A 108 0.83 11.99 6.43
C LEU A 108 -0.39 12.79 6.90
N ARG A 109 -0.40 13.21 8.16
CA ARG A 109 -1.45 14.09 8.71
C ARG A 109 -1.52 15.43 8.00
N TYR A 110 -0.37 16.06 7.82
CA TYR A 110 -0.24 17.33 7.10
C TYR A 110 -0.73 17.20 5.66
N ALA A 111 -0.25 16.20 4.91
CA ALA A 111 -0.64 16.01 3.51
C ALA A 111 -2.14 15.72 3.37
N CYS A 112 -2.71 14.84 4.20
CA CYS A 112 -4.15 14.57 4.15
C CYS A 112 -5.00 15.80 4.47
N ALA A 113 -4.59 16.64 5.42
CA ALA A 113 -5.28 17.89 5.75
C ALA A 113 -5.22 18.89 4.58
N GLU A 114 -4.04 19.12 4.00
CA GLU A 114 -3.84 20.01 2.85
C GLU A 114 -4.60 19.57 1.59
N LEU A 115 -4.77 18.24 1.43
CA LEU A 115 -5.53 17.66 0.32
C LEU A 115 -7.04 17.56 0.62
N GLY A 116 -7.50 17.93 1.81
CA GLY A 116 -8.90 17.83 2.21
C GLY A 116 -9.44 16.40 2.26
N LEU A 117 -8.57 15.40 2.48
CA LEU A 117 -8.97 14.00 2.54
C LEU A 117 -9.64 13.68 3.88
N THR A 118 -10.86 13.17 3.84
CA THR A 118 -11.63 12.73 5.01
C THR A 118 -11.67 11.20 5.10
N GLY A 119 -12.06 10.63 6.26
CA GLY A 119 -12.10 9.17 6.43
C GLY A 119 -10.70 8.52 6.39
N VAL A 120 -9.68 9.23 6.91
CA VAL A 120 -8.31 8.75 7.03
C VAL A 120 -7.91 8.64 8.49
N GLU A 121 -7.51 7.45 8.92
CA GLU A 121 -6.96 7.16 10.24
C GLU A 121 -5.45 6.97 10.17
N PHE A 122 -4.73 7.27 11.26
CA PHE A 122 -3.27 7.19 11.33
C PHE A 122 -2.85 6.30 12.49
N ALA A 123 -2.28 5.14 12.18
CA ALA A 123 -1.76 4.20 13.16
C ALA A 123 -0.23 4.34 13.28
N LYS A 124 0.23 5.03 14.35
CA LYS A 124 1.67 5.18 14.66
C LYS A 124 2.16 3.98 15.44
N GLU A 125 2.17 2.82 14.79
CA GLU A 125 2.65 1.58 15.40
C GLU A 125 3.13 0.58 14.33
N ARG A 126 3.80 -0.47 14.77
CA ARG A 126 4.22 -1.56 13.89
C ARG A 126 3.03 -2.49 13.62
N ALA A 127 2.94 -3.04 12.41
CA ALA A 127 1.84 -3.88 11.98
C ALA A 127 1.66 -5.13 12.88
N GLU A 128 2.77 -5.77 13.27
CA GLU A 128 2.76 -6.94 14.14
C GLU A 128 2.32 -6.64 15.58
N GLU A 129 2.44 -5.38 16.01
CA GLU A 129 1.93 -4.92 17.30
C GLU A 129 0.45 -4.53 17.19
N ALA A 130 0.09 -3.80 16.15
CA ALA A 130 -1.26 -3.37 15.82
C ALA A 130 -2.23 -4.56 15.68
N ALA A 131 -1.79 -5.61 14.97
CA ALA A 131 -2.59 -6.81 14.74
C ALA A 131 -2.80 -7.70 15.99
N ARG A 132 -2.17 -7.37 17.11
CA ARG A 132 -2.42 -8.00 18.42
C ARG A 132 -3.43 -7.24 19.29
N LYS A 133 -3.88 -6.09 18.80
CA LYS A 133 -4.77 -5.15 19.51
C LYS A 133 -6.06 -4.95 18.71
N ILE A 134 -6.57 -3.72 18.75
CA ILE A 134 -7.84 -3.31 18.13
C ILE A 134 -7.90 -3.46 16.61
N TRP A 135 -6.76 -3.53 15.93
CA TRP A 135 -6.69 -3.62 14.47
C TRP A 135 -6.77 -5.04 13.93
N ARG A 136 -6.83 -6.05 14.82
CA ARG A 136 -6.87 -7.46 14.40
C ARG A 136 -8.14 -7.77 13.61
N GLU A 137 -7.96 -8.28 12.39
CA GLU A 137 -9.04 -8.72 11.48
C GLU A 137 -10.15 -7.68 11.28
N GLN A 138 -9.75 -6.40 11.12
CA GLN A 138 -10.67 -5.27 10.95
C GLN A 138 -10.81 -4.77 9.52
N PHE A 139 -9.87 -5.11 8.64
CA PHE A 139 -9.79 -4.51 7.31
C PHE A 139 -10.32 -5.43 6.22
N ASP A 140 -10.98 -4.82 5.21
CA ASP A 140 -11.37 -5.51 3.98
C ASP A 140 -10.15 -5.82 3.13
N VAL A 141 -9.23 -4.83 3.07
CA VAL A 141 -8.00 -4.91 2.29
C VAL A 141 -6.82 -4.42 3.11
N ALA A 142 -5.70 -5.14 3.02
CA ALA A 142 -4.40 -4.64 3.43
C ALA A 142 -3.51 -4.47 2.20
N SER A 143 -2.72 -3.39 2.14
CA SER A 143 -1.67 -3.18 1.16
C SER A 143 -0.31 -3.09 1.82
N ALA A 144 0.74 -3.43 1.09
CA ALA A 144 2.12 -3.14 1.46
C ALA A 144 2.97 -3.00 0.19
N ARG A 145 3.87 -1.98 0.19
CA ARG A 145 4.82 -1.71 -0.89
C ARG A 145 6.23 -1.50 -0.32
N ALA A 146 7.22 -2.21 -0.87
CA ALA A 146 8.64 -2.02 -0.55
C ALA A 146 9.02 -2.15 0.94
N VAL A 147 8.28 -2.95 1.72
CA VAL A 147 8.52 -3.13 3.17
C VAL A 147 9.43 -4.33 3.42
N ALA A 148 9.09 -5.51 2.86
CA ALA A 148 9.83 -6.75 3.08
C ALA A 148 9.50 -7.81 2.01
N ALA A 149 10.15 -8.99 2.07
CA ALA A 149 9.77 -10.15 1.28
C ALA A 149 8.36 -10.66 1.64
N LEU A 150 7.67 -11.30 0.69
CA LEU A 150 6.26 -11.65 0.84
C LEU A 150 5.95 -12.57 2.03
N PRO A 151 6.77 -13.58 2.41
CA PRO A 151 6.52 -14.37 3.62
C PRO A 151 6.45 -13.53 4.90
N VAL A 152 7.30 -12.50 5.00
CA VAL A 152 7.30 -11.53 6.11
C VAL A 152 6.05 -10.65 6.05
N LEU A 153 5.73 -10.13 4.88
CA LEU A 153 4.54 -9.29 4.67
C LEU A 153 3.25 -10.04 4.99
N CYS A 154 3.16 -11.33 4.69
CA CYS A 154 2.00 -12.13 5.05
C CYS A 154 1.76 -12.09 6.57
N GLU A 155 2.83 -12.18 7.40
CA GLU A 155 2.67 -12.15 8.85
C GLU A 155 2.37 -10.74 9.40
N TYR A 156 2.77 -9.69 8.69
CA TYR A 156 2.40 -8.31 9.04
C TYR A 156 0.96 -7.97 8.65
N CYS A 157 0.49 -8.43 7.49
CA CYS A 157 -0.74 -7.94 6.87
C CYS A 157 -1.95 -8.85 7.11
N LEU A 158 -1.80 -10.19 6.96
CA LEU A 158 -2.96 -11.11 7.08
C LEU A 158 -3.67 -11.07 8.45
N PRO A 159 -2.96 -10.89 9.59
CA PRO A 159 -3.64 -10.75 10.87
C PRO A 159 -4.48 -9.48 11.03
N LEU A 160 -4.29 -8.48 10.15
CA LEU A 160 -5.10 -7.25 10.09
C LEU A 160 -6.38 -7.44 9.25
N VAL A 161 -6.36 -8.39 8.30
CA VAL A 161 -7.43 -8.61 7.32
C VAL A 161 -8.50 -9.52 7.89
N LYS A 162 -9.78 -9.13 7.78
CA LYS A 162 -10.93 -9.95 8.15
C LYS A 162 -11.09 -11.15 7.23
N VAL A 163 -11.71 -12.22 7.72
CA VAL A 163 -12.04 -13.38 6.88
C VAL A 163 -12.94 -12.95 5.71
N GLY A 164 -12.58 -13.39 4.51
CA GLY A 164 -13.18 -12.94 3.24
C GLY A 164 -12.50 -11.74 2.59
N GLY A 165 -11.69 -10.97 3.34
CA GLY A 165 -10.88 -9.87 2.82
C GLY A 165 -9.61 -10.31 2.08
N ARG A 166 -8.77 -9.37 1.69
CA ARG A 166 -7.54 -9.62 0.91
C ARG A 166 -6.34 -8.84 1.42
N PHE A 167 -5.19 -9.47 1.37
CA PHE A 167 -3.91 -8.80 1.36
C PHE A 167 -3.41 -8.70 -0.08
N ILE A 168 -3.11 -7.49 -0.56
CA ILE A 168 -2.60 -7.22 -1.90
C ILE A 168 -1.20 -6.61 -1.76
N ALA A 169 -0.16 -7.40 -2.10
CA ALA A 169 1.22 -6.96 -2.02
C ALA A 169 1.68 -6.36 -3.36
N MET A 170 2.28 -5.17 -3.31
CA MET A 170 2.90 -4.53 -4.47
C MET A 170 4.37 -4.96 -4.55
N LYS A 171 4.71 -5.74 -5.58
CA LYS A 171 6.01 -6.37 -5.73
C LYS A 171 6.68 -6.00 -7.07
N GLY A 172 7.98 -6.25 -7.16
CA GLY A 172 8.76 -6.12 -8.38
C GLY A 172 8.67 -7.36 -9.28
N PRO A 173 9.68 -7.58 -10.14
CA PRO A 173 9.67 -8.66 -11.16
C PRO A 173 9.59 -10.07 -10.54
N GLU A 174 10.06 -10.25 -9.31
CA GLU A 174 10.09 -11.57 -8.63
C GLU A 174 8.77 -11.92 -7.90
N ALA A 175 7.66 -11.24 -8.22
CA ALA A 175 6.37 -11.39 -7.53
C ALA A 175 5.91 -12.85 -7.45
N ASP A 176 5.99 -13.62 -8.54
CA ASP A 176 5.58 -15.03 -8.58
C ASP A 176 6.52 -15.95 -7.78
N ALA A 177 7.83 -15.69 -7.79
CA ALA A 177 8.79 -16.43 -6.97
C ALA A 177 8.54 -16.16 -5.48
N GLU A 178 8.28 -14.91 -5.11
CA GLU A 178 7.92 -14.55 -3.74
C GLU A 178 6.59 -15.16 -3.32
N ALA A 179 5.58 -15.23 -4.21
CA ALA A 179 4.29 -15.86 -3.94
C ALA A 179 4.45 -17.36 -3.62
N LYS A 180 5.27 -18.07 -4.40
CA LYS A 180 5.61 -19.48 -4.14
C LYS A 180 6.32 -19.65 -2.80
N ALA A 181 7.28 -18.78 -2.48
CA ALA A 181 8.00 -18.81 -1.21
C ALA A 181 7.10 -18.54 0.01
N ALA A 182 6.01 -17.79 -0.16
CA ALA A 182 5.06 -17.44 0.90
C ALA A 182 4.02 -18.54 1.20
N ALA A 183 3.99 -19.67 0.51
CA ALA A 183 2.95 -20.71 0.63
C ALA A 183 2.78 -21.20 2.08
N ASN A 184 3.88 -21.43 2.81
CA ASN A 184 3.83 -21.85 4.22
C ASN A 184 3.29 -20.74 5.13
N ALA A 185 3.70 -19.49 4.91
CA ALA A 185 3.20 -18.33 5.66
C ALA A 185 1.68 -18.17 5.46
N LEU A 186 1.23 -18.19 4.21
CA LEU A 186 -0.19 -18.12 3.86
C LEU A 186 -1.00 -19.19 4.61
N LYS A 187 -0.60 -20.46 4.51
CA LYS A 187 -1.28 -21.58 5.19
C LYS A 187 -1.39 -21.37 6.70
N LYS A 188 -0.31 -20.94 7.37
CA LYS A 188 -0.28 -20.74 8.83
C LYS A 188 -1.10 -19.53 9.29
N LEU A 189 -1.26 -18.53 8.43
CA LEU A 189 -1.91 -17.26 8.77
C LEU A 189 -3.38 -17.21 8.33
N GLY A 190 -3.90 -18.31 7.78
CA GLY A 190 -5.29 -18.38 7.29
C GLY A 190 -5.48 -17.66 5.95
N GLY A 191 -4.41 -17.57 5.16
CA GLY A 191 -4.43 -16.99 3.82
C GLY A 191 -4.31 -18.03 2.71
N GLN A 192 -4.71 -17.64 1.52
CA GLN A 192 -4.58 -18.41 0.28
C GLN A 192 -4.13 -17.49 -0.84
N TYR A 193 -3.13 -17.92 -1.61
CA TYR A 193 -2.77 -17.23 -2.85
C TYR A 193 -3.92 -17.36 -3.86
N GLU A 194 -4.31 -16.25 -4.49
CA GLU A 194 -5.29 -16.24 -5.58
C GLU A 194 -4.59 -16.11 -6.94
N GLU A 195 -3.87 -15.02 -7.14
CA GLU A 195 -3.20 -14.71 -8.41
C GLU A 195 -2.12 -13.64 -8.26
N THR A 196 -1.30 -13.49 -9.29
CA THR A 196 -0.43 -12.33 -9.49
C THR A 196 -0.84 -11.63 -10.79
N ARG A 197 -1.19 -10.34 -10.69
CA ARG A 197 -1.43 -9.50 -11.88
C ARG A 197 -0.15 -8.74 -12.20
N ALA A 198 0.42 -9.04 -13.37
CA ALA A 198 1.67 -8.43 -13.84
C ALA A 198 1.39 -7.16 -14.65
N PHE A 199 2.22 -6.14 -14.46
CA PHE A 199 2.17 -4.86 -15.15
C PHE A 199 3.58 -4.41 -15.51
N THR A 200 3.67 -3.51 -16.50
CA THR A 200 4.90 -2.78 -16.80
C THR A 200 4.64 -1.31 -16.58
N LEU A 201 5.44 -0.67 -15.74
CA LEU A 201 5.36 0.77 -15.51
C LEU A 201 5.86 1.56 -16.73
N PRO A 202 5.54 2.86 -16.85
CA PRO A 202 5.99 3.66 -17.99
C PRO A 202 7.51 3.73 -18.13
N ASP A 203 8.26 3.61 -17.05
CA ASP A 203 9.73 3.56 -17.05
C ASP A 203 10.29 2.17 -17.44
N GLY A 204 9.43 1.22 -17.85
CA GLY A 204 9.81 -0.14 -18.24
C GLY A 204 9.97 -1.11 -17.06
N SER A 205 9.84 -0.69 -15.82
CA SER A 205 10.00 -1.58 -14.67
C SER A 205 8.79 -2.50 -14.50
N ALA A 206 9.06 -3.80 -14.30
CA ALA A 206 8.04 -4.80 -14.05
C ALA A 206 7.44 -4.64 -12.63
N ARG A 207 6.13 -4.86 -12.52
CA ARG A 207 5.35 -4.86 -11.28
C ARG A 207 4.43 -6.07 -11.23
N GLY A 208 4.24 -6.59 -10.01
CA GLY A 208 3.25 -7.63 -9.72
C GLY A 208 2.39 -7.22 -8.53
N LEU A 209 1.08 -7.29 -8.70
CA LEU A 209 0.14 -7.24 -7.58
C LEU A 209 -0.18 -8.68 -7.18
N VAL A 210 0.29 -9.09 -6.00
CA VAL A 210 0.05 -10.44 -5.48
C VAL A 210 -1.19 -10.43 -4.60
N PHE A 211 -2.22 -11.16 -4.99
CA PHE A 211 -3.49 -11.26 -4.27
C PHE A 211 -3.49 -12.48 -3.36
N CYS A 212 -3.71 -12.24 -2.08
CA CYS A 212 -3.81 -13.25 -1.04
C CYS A 212 -5.14 -13.10 -0.31
N LYS A 213 -6.04 -14.07 -0.45
CA LYS A 213 -7.35 -14.07 0.23
C LYS A 213 -7.22 -14.56 1.65
N LYS A 214 -7.91 -13.92 2.58
CA LYS A 214 -8.07 -14.39 3.94
C LYS A 214 -9.23 -15.40 4.01
N ILE A 215 -8.92 -16.68 4.22
CA ILE A 215 -9.89 -17.77 4.20
C ILE A 215 -10.29 -18.28 5.57
N SER A 216 -9.50 -17.99 6.61
CA SER A 216 -9.79 -18.34 8.00
C SER A 216 -9.12 -17.38 8.96
N GLN A 217 -9.54 -17.36 10.23
CA GLN A 217 -8.92 -16.56 11.27
C GLN A 217 -7.46 -16.93 11.46
N THR A 218 -6.61 -15.92 11.70
CA THR A 218 -5.22 -16.15 12.08
C THR A 218 -5.14 -16.63 13.51
N ALA A 219 -4.44 -17.74 13.78
CA ALA A 219 -4.26 -18.25 15.13
C ALA A 219 -3.62 -17.17 16.05
N THR A 220 -4.00 -17.16 17.33
CA THR A 220 -3.62 -16.11 18.30
C THR A 220 -2.12 -16.03 18.58
N VAL A 221 -1.37 -17.10 18.27
CA VAL A 221 0.11 -17.12 18.34
C VAL A 221 0.75 -16.20 17.31
N TYR A 222 0.02 -15.81 16.27
CA TYR A 222 0.44 -14.87 15.22
C TYR A 222 -0.28 -13.51 15.34
N PRO A 223 0.35 -12.44 14.87
CA PRO A 223 1.74 -12.36 14.41
C PRO A 223 2.73 -12.57 15.57
N ARG A 224 3.92 -13.10 15.25
CA ARG A 224 5.05 -13.15 16.18
C ARG A 224 5.62 -11.73 16.38
N ASN A 225 6.56 -11.55 17.30
CA ASN A 225 7.25 -10.27 17.41
C ASN A 225 8.15 -10.01 16.18
N GLY A 226 8.35 -8.73 15.82
CA GLY A 226 9.05 -8.33 14.61
C GLY A 226 10.48 -8.93 14.50
N GLY A 227 11.20 -9.06 15.62
CA GLY A 227 12.53 -9.66 15.62
C GLY A 227 12.52 -11.15 15.23
N LYS A 228 11.50 -11.91 15.64
CA LYS A 228 11.33 -13.33 15.22
C LYS A 228 10.92 -13.43 13.76
N ILE A 229 10.02 -12.54 13.32
CA ILE A 229 9.54 -12.52 11.92
C ILE A 229 10.71 -12.26 10.98
N ALA A 230 11.51 -11.24 11.25
CA ALA A 230 12.65 -10.87 10.42
C ALA A 230 13.76 -11.94 10.36
N LYS A 231 14.07 -12.57 11.50
CA LYS A 231 15.13 -13.59 11.59
C LYS A 231 14.74 -14.94 10.99
N LYS A 232 13.47 -15.31 11.07
CA LYS A 232 12.96 -16.61 10.61
C LYS A 232 11.54 -16.43 10.07
N PRO A 233 11.38 -15.95 8.82
CA PRO A 233 10.08 -15.90 8.14
C PRO A 233 9.39 -17.27 8.14
N LEU A 234 8.05 -17.29 8.04
CA LEU A 234 7.23 -18.51 8.03
C LEU A 234 7.41 -19.34 6.76
#